data_3c0cfc495394098d1122faffce510674
#
_entry.id   3c0cfc495394098d1122faffce510674
#
_cell.length_a   1.000
_cell.length_b   1.000
_cell.length_c   1.000
_cell.angle_alpha   90.00
_cell.angle_beta   90.00
_cell.angle_gamma   90.00
#
_symmetry.space_group_name_H-M   'P 1'
#
loop_
_entity.id
_entity.type
_entity.pdbx_description
1 polymer ?
#
loop_
_entity_poly.entity_id
_entity_poly.type
_entity_poly.pdbx_seq_one_letter_code
_entity_poly.pdbx_strand_id
1 'polypeptide(L)'
;MHLPTFPRAMPVTRRVQTDFRGYDHRPGCPEGGIYEMTNGSATDAPLFSTRPGRTLTYPTGGGSANSSTTSEAWGTWGAPTEEAATTTTEETTSAKGLKATGSLAISGGTFVLDTSDDALHTNDTIQITGGDFTIASGDDGIHADNTVTIDDGTIDINQSYEGIEATKIILNGGKITLTATDDGINAAGGNDASAVSGRPGESTFTSTAEGAGLLTINGGTLVVNASGDGLDSNGSIEMNDGTVIVNGPTDSMNGTLDYDSTFNINGGTLIGVGSSGMAMSPSSTSTQSFLFTSSIPLAADEAIQITGPDGEVILTFEASTTAQSLVFSSP
;
A
#
# COMPACT_ATOMS: atom_id res chain seq x y z
N MET A 1 4.90 -22.28 54.21
CA MET A 1 4.80 -23.16 53.03
C MET A 1 5.03 -22.28 51.81
N HIS A 2 6.25 -22.29 51.26
CA HIS A 2 6.67 -21.42 50.15
C HIS A 2 6.52 -22.21 48.84
N LEU A 3 5.66 -21.73 47.95
CA LEU A 3 5.54 -22.33 46.60
C LEU A 3 6.63 -21.74 45.72
N PRO A 4 7.34 -22.57 44.93
CA PRO A 4 8.37 -22.07 44.00
C PRO A 4 7.71 -21.41 42.78
N THR A 5 8.15 -20.20 42.47
CA THR A 5 7.86 -19.50 41.22
C THR A 5 8.63 -20.15 40.08
N PHE A 6 7.91 -20.65 39.09
CA PHE A 6 8.49 -21.12 37.84
C PHE A 6 8.92 -19.92 36.99
N PRO A 7 10.12 -19.92 36.39
CA PRO A 7 10.52 -18.87 35.46
C PRO A 7 9.68 -19.00 34.18
N ARG A 8 9.11 -17.89 33.76
CA ARG A 8 8.45 -17.74 32.46
C ARG A 8 9.44 -18.10 31.36
N ALA A 9 9.10 -19.10 30.55
CA ALA A 9 9.87 -19.41 29.35
C ALA A 9 9.85 -18.17 28.42
N MET A 10 11.02 -17.62 28.12
CA MET A 10 11.15 -16.65 27.05
C MET A 10 10.94 -17.36 25.72
N PRO A 11 10.21 -16.75 24.76
CA PRO A 11 10.13 -17.30 23.43
C PRO A 11 11.54 -17.28 22.83
N VAL A 12 12.02 -18.45 22.40
CA VAL A 12 13.25 -18.59 21.66
C VAL A 12 12.99 -18.13 20.24
N THR A 13 13.31 -16.89 19.96
CA THR A 13 13.34 -16.39 18.58
C THR A 13 14.55 -17.03 17.90
N ARG A 14 14.34 -18.04 17.08
CA ARG A 14 15.37 -18.55 16.17
C ARG A 14 15.60 -17.49 15.09
N ARG A 15 16.70 -16.76 15.19
CA ARG A 15 17.21 -15.97 14.08
C ARG A 15 17.69 -16.97 13.00
N VAL A 16 16.96 -17.06 11.90
CA VAL A 16 17.52 -17.62 10.68
C VAL A 16 18.36 -16.51 10.06
N GLN A 17 19.65 -16.53 10.35
CA GLN A 17 20.62 -15.67 9.70
C GLN A 17 20.89 -16.28 8.32
N THR A 18 20.14 -15.86 7.30
CA THR A 18 20.52 -16.13 5.92
C THR A 18 21.72 -15.25 5.61
N ASP A 19 22.90 -15.83 5.53
CA ASP A 19 24.07 -15.17 4.93
C ASP A 19 23.76 -14.96 3.44
N PHE A 20 23.27 -13.77 3.09
CA PHE A 20 23.24 -13.31 1.71
C PHE A 20 24.70 -13.21 1.24
N ARG A 21 25.18 -14.23 0.56
CA ARG A 21 26.38 -14.11 -0.24
C ARG A 21 26.01 -13.30 -1.46
N GLY A 22 26.50 -12.06 -1.52
CA GLY A 22 26.35 -11.20 -2.69
C GLY A 22 26.72 -12.00 -3.95
N TYR A 23 25.81 -12.06 -4.90
CA TYR A 23 26.08 -12.65 -6.20
C TYR A 23 27.14 -11.80 -6.90
N ASP A 24 28.26 -12.44 -7.19
CA ASP A 24 29.34 -11.95 -8.03
C ASP A 24 28.83 -11.84 -9.48
N HIS A 25 28.93 -10.67 -10.07
CA HIS A 25 28.53 -10.42 -11.46
C HIS A 25 29.38 -11.30 -12.39
N ARG A 26 28.91 -12.46 -12.73
CA ARG A 26 29.45 -13.24 -13.87
C ARG A 26 28.57 -12.97 -15.09
N PRO A 27 29.17 -12.66 -16.25
CA PRO A 27 28.41 -12.49 -17.48
C PRO A 27 27.73 -13.82 -17.85
N GLY A 28 26.41 -13.83 -17.91
CA GLY A 28 25.62 -14.98 -18.32
C GLY A 28 24.51 -15.45 -17.38
N CYS A 29 24.26 -14.76 -16.26
CA CYS A 29 23.04 -14.98 -15.49
C CYS A 29 21.88 -14.19 -16.12
N PRO A 30 20.67 -14.80 -16.28
CA PRO A 30 19.49 -14.06 -16.69
C PRO A 30 19.19 -12.99 -15.63
N GLU A 31 18.91 -11.77 -16.11
CA GLU A 31 18.46 -10.65 -15.28
C GLU A 31 17.10 -11.03 -14.66
N GLY A 32 17.04 -11.11 -13.34
CA GLY A 32 15.83 -11.39 -12.61
C GLY A 32 15.98 -12.54 -11.61
N GLY A 33 16.57 -12.27 -10.46
CA GLY A 33 16.59 -13.20 -9.34
C GLY A 33 15.41 -12.95 -8.43
N ILE A 34 14.46 -13.87 -8.39
CA ILE A 34 13.37 -13.88 -7.42
C ILE A 34 13.86 -14.57 -6.16
N TYR A 35 13.66 -13.96 -5.01
CA TYR A 35 13.78 -14.65 -3.73
C TYR A 35 12.38 -15.07 -3.29
N GLU A 36 11.99 -16.28 -3.66
CA GLU A 36 10.81 -16.93 -3.12
C GLU A 36 11.18 -17.58 -1.80
N MET A 37 10.56 -17.19 -0.72
CA MET A 37 10.71 -17.83 0.58
C MET A 37 9.48 -18.66 0.88
N THR A 38 9.65 -19.98 0.84
CA THR A 38 8.62 -20.93 1.26
C THR A 38 8.75 -21.18 2.75
N ASN A 39 7.73 -20.88 3.53
CA ASN A 39 7.66 -21.21 4.93
C ASN A 39 7.30 -22.68 5.13
N GLY A 40 8.16 -23.41 5.82
CA GLY A 40 7.91 -24.79 6.23
C GLY A 40 6.95 -24.95 7.42
N SER A 41 6.45 -23.89 8.06
CA SER A 41 5.52 -23.93 9.20
C SER A 41 4.93 -22.56 9.49
N ALA A 42 3.65 -22.52 9.78
CA ALA A 42 2.85 -21.31 10.06
C ALA A 42 3.23 -20.51 11.33
N THR A 43 4.33 -20.81 11.99
CA THR A 43 4.75 -20.17 13.24
C THR A 43 6.00 -19.32 13.13
N ASP A 44 6.74 -19.41 12.02
CA ASP A 44 8.01 -18.71 11.85
C ASP A 44 7.93 -17.81 10.60
N ALA A 45 7.45 -16.58 10.77
CA ALA A 45 7.52 -15.56 9.71
C ALA A 45 8.99 -15.29 9.35
N PRO A 46 9.38 -15.24 8.07
CA PRO A 46 10.72 -14.85 7.67
C PRO A 46 10.99 -13.40 8.10
N LEU A 47 12.08 -13.19 8.84
CA LEU A 47 12.49 -11.86 9.30
C LEU A 47 13.57 -11.32 8.37
N PHE A 48 13.29 -10.22 7.71
CA PHE A 48 14.26 -9.47 6.92
C PHE A 48 14.81 -8.28 7.67
N SER A 49 16.13 -8.16 7.70
CA SER A 49 16.80 -6.90 8.00
C SER A 49 18.10 -6.85 7.23
N THR A 50 18.43 -5.72 6.63
CA THR A 50 19.78 -5.49 6.13
C THR A 50 20.69 -5.07 7.28
N ARG A 51 22.00 -5.40 7.20
CA ARG A 51 22.96 -4.87 8.18
C ARG A 51 23.02 -3.35 8.07
N PRO A 52 23.23 -2.61 9.19
CA PRO A 52 23.39 -1.16 9.16
C PRO A 52 24.42 -0.74 8.08
N GLY A 53 24.09 0.25 7.28
CA GLY A 53 24.91 0.74 6.19
C GLY A 53 24.94 -0.13 4.91
N ARG A 54 24.07 -1.14 4.80
CA ARG A 54 23.83 -1.92 3.58
C ARG A 54 22.50 -1.54 2.96
N THR A 55 22.53 -1.26 1.66
CA THR A 55 21.35 -1.04 0.83
C THR A 55 21.08 -2.28 0.00
N LEU A 56 19.85 -2.77 0.00
CA LEU A 56 19.37 -3.75 -0.95
C LEU A 56 18.78 -2.99 -2.13
N THR A 57 19.39 -3.09 -3.31
CA THR A 57 18.86 -2.50 -4.55
C THR A 57 18.43 -3.63 -5.47
N TYR A 58 17.18 -3.59 -5.92
CA TYR A 58 16.60 -4.73 -6.63
C TYR A 58 15.66 -4.29 -7.76
N PRO A 59 16.14 -4.23 -9.02
CA PRO A 59 15.25 -4.18 -10.17
C PRO A 59 14.77 -5.58 -10.54
N THR A 60 13.47 -5.77 -10.72
CA THR A 60 12.87 -7.02 -11.22
C THR A 60 12.00 -6.77 -12.42
N GLY A 61 11.95 -7.74 -13.35
CA GLY A 61 11.13 -7.66 -14.54
C GLY A 61 11.45 -6.50 -15.49
N GLY A 62 12.62 -5.87 -15.32
CA GLY A 62 13.02 -4.67 -16.07
C GLY A 62 12.55 -3.35 -15.47
N GLY A 63 12.06 -3.38 -14.21
CA GLY A 63 11.63 -2.23 -13.43
C GLY A 63 10.19 -1.79 -13.71
N SER A 64 9.73 -0.83 -12.94
CA SER A 64 8.35 -0.29 -12.96
C SER A 64 7.91 0.27 -14.33
N ALA A 65 8.87 0.70 -15.15
CA ALA A 65 8.60 1.17 -16.52
C ALA A 65 8.17 0.03 -17.48
N ASN A 66 8.36 -1.24 -17.08
CA ASN A 66 7.99 -2.42 -17.85
C ASN A 66 6.74 -3.11 -17.30
N SER A 67 5.90 -2.40 -16.57
CA SER A 67 4.59 -2.93 -16.21
C SER A 67 3.90 -3.46 -17.47
N SER A 68 3.36 -4.66 -17.40
CA SER A 68 2.78 -5.36 -18.57
C SER A 68 1.42 -4.78 -19.01
N THR A 69 1.25 -3.48 -18.92
CA THR A 69 0.15 -2.76 -19.54
C THR A 69 0.31 -2.80 -21.06
N THR A 70 0.12 -3.96 -21.66
CA THR A 70 -0.18 -4.02 -23.09
C THR A 70 -1.56 -3.42 -23.27
N SER A 71 -1.61 -2.14 -23.63
CA SER A 71 -2.82 -1.53 -24.18
C SER A 71 -3.22 -2.32 -25.41
N GLU A 72 -4.02 -3.35 -25.23
CA GLU A 72 -4.72 -4.02 -26.33
C GLU A 72 -5.65 -2.98 -26.98
N ALA A 73 -5.20 -2.46 -28.11
CA ALA A 73 -6.01 -1.57 -28.93
C ALA A 73 -7.34 -2.24 -29.24
N TRP A 74 -8.43 -1.60 -28.88
CA TRP A 74 -9.79 -1.94 -29.29
C TRP A 74 -9.86 -2.05 -30.81
N GLY A 75 -10.15 -3.23 -31.31
CA GLY A 75 -10.76 -3.40 -32.61
C GLY A 75 -10.04 -4.29 -33.57
N THR A 76 -10.46 -5.53 -33.69
CA THR A 76 -10.91 -6.04 -34.99
C THR A 76 -11.65 -7.38 -34.76
N TRP A 77 -12.93 -7.42 -35.03
CA TRP A 77 -13.69 -8.66 -35.21
C TRP A 77 -13.16 -9.37 -36.46
N GLY A 78 -12.36 -10.41 -36.28
CA GLY A 78 -11.85 -11.29 -37.33
C GLY A 78 -11.99 -12.74 -36.88
N ALA A 79 -12.54 -13.58 -37.75
CA ALA A 79 -12.91 -14.96 -37.56
C ALA A 79 -11.75 -15.86 -37.06
N PRO A 80 -12.04 -16.99 -36.37
CA PRO A 80 -11.04 -17.88 -35.82
C PRO A 80 -10.35 -18.69 -36.90
N THR A 81 -9.04 -18.60 -37.02
CA THR A 81 -8.20 -19.61 -37.66
C THR A 81 -7.58 -20.48 -36.57
N GLU A 82 -7.96 -21.77 -36.58
CA GLU A 82 -7.30 -22.76 -35.73
C GLU A 82 -5.83 -22.89 -36.17
N GLU A 83 -4.92 -22.43 -35.36
CA GLU A 83 -3.53 -22.88 -35.36
C GLU A 83 -3.21 -23.49 -34.01
N ALA A 84 -2.62 -24.68 -34.07
CA ALA A 84 -2.27 -25.51 -32.93
C ALA A 84 -1.32 -24.77 -31.95
N ALA A 85 -1.83 -24.45 -30.78
CA ALA A 85 -1.03 -23.95 -29.69
C ALA A 85 -0.06 -25.03 -29.19
N THR A 86 1.21 -24.87 -29.53
CA THR A 86 2.29 -25.57 -28.85
C THR A 86 2.38 -24.93 -27.45
N THR A 87 1.84 -25.59 -26.45
CA THR A 87 2.04 -25.22 -25.05
C THR A 87 3.50 -25.41 -24.66
N THR A 88 4.33 -24.40 -24.88
CA THR A 88 5.51 -24.20 -24.08
C THR A 88 5.03 -23.65 -22.75
N THR A 89 5.08 -24.43 -21.68
CA THR A 89 5.03 -23.92 -20.31
C THR A 89 6.30 -23.09 -20.12
N GLU A 90 6.23 -21.81 -20.47
CA GLU A 90 7.21 -20.87 -19.94
C GLU A 90 6.87 -20.74 -18.45
N GLU A 91 7.80 -21.10 -17.58
CA GLU A 91 7.72 -20.73 -16.18
C GLU A 91 7.72 -19.21 -16.16
N THR A 92 6.57 -18.61 -15.89
CA THR A 92 6.44 -17.18 -15.70
C THR A 92 7.18 -16.84 -14.42
N THR A 93 8.39 -16.31 -14.56
CA THR A 93 9.15 -15.80 -13.43
C THR A 93 8.41 -14.59 -12.87
N SER A 94 7.99 -14.67 -11.60
CA SER A 94 7.38 -13.54 -10.89
C SER A 94 8.31 -12.33 -10.94
N ALA A 95 7.79 -11.18 -11.25
CA ALA A 95 8.53 -9.92 -11.33
C ALA A 95 8.40 -9.09 -10.04
N LYS A 96 7.89 -9.70 -8.97
CA LYS A 96 7.74 -9.09 -7.63
C LYS A 96 9.11 -8.89 -6.97
N GLY A 97 9.24 -7.87 -6.16
CA GLY A 97 10.50 -7.53 -5.48
C GLY A 97 10.83 -8.50 -4.34
N LEU A 98 10.21 -8.34 -3.19
CA LEU A 98 10.26 -9.29 -2.09
C LEU A 98 8.94 -10.06 -2.03
N LYS A 99 9.02 -11.38 -2.22
CA LYS A 99 7.86 -12.25 -2.23
C LYS A 99 7.94 -13.31 -1.15
N ALA A 100 6.83 -13.54 -0.46
CA ALA A 100 6.66 -14.67 0.44
C ALA A 100 5.31 -15.36 0.19
N THR A 101 5.23 -16.68 0.36
CA THR A 101 3.96 -17.42 0.31
C THR A 101 3.20 -17.41 1.64
N GLY A 102 3.88 -17.07 2.71
CA GLY A 102 3.34 -16.88 4.05
C GLY A 102 3.62 -15.46 4.53
N SER A 103 3.85 -15.30 5.83
CA SER A 103 4.09 -13.97 6.41
C SER A 103 5.47 -13.43 6.07
N LEU A 104 5.56 -12.11 5.86
CA LEU A 104 6.77 -11.35 5.63
C LEU A 104 6.98 -10.36 6.77
N ALA A 105 8.11 -10.42 7.47
CA ALA A 105 8.43 -9.50 8.55
C ALA A 105 9.73 -8.74 8.25
N ILE A 106 9.69 -7.41 8.32
CA ILE A 106 10.83 -6.52 8.06
C ILE A 106 11.04 -5.64 9.29
N SER A 107 12.24 -5.72 9.90
CA SER A 107 12.54 -5.00 11.13
C SER A 107 13.58 -3.89 10.96
N GLY A 108 14.01 -3.59 9.75
CA GLY A 108 14.98 -2.54 9.46
C GLY A 108 15.79 -2.84 8.20
N GLY A 109 16.63 -1.90 7.82
CA GLY A 109 17.45 -1.94 6.62
C GLY A 109 17.08 -0.86 5.62
N THR A 110 17.81 -0.77 4.52
CA THR A 110 17.54 0.15 3.44
C THR A 110 17.22 -0.64 2.18
N PHE A 111 16.08 -0.36 1.58
CA PHE A 111 15.56 -1.07 0.41
C PHE A 111 15.31 -0.07 -0.72
N VAL A 112 15.84 -0.37 -1.89
CA VAL A 112 15.55 0.36 -3.13
C VAL A 112 15.01 -0.67 -4.11
N LEU A 113 13.71 -0.63 -4.33
CA LEU A 113 12.97 -1.61 -5.13
C LEU A 113 12.42 -0.91 -6.37
N ASP A 114 12.68 -1.48 -7.54
CA ASP A 114 12.16 -1.03 -8.83
C ASP A 114 11.67 -2.27 -9.58
N THR A 115 10.36 -2.48 -9.55
CA THR A 115 9.74 -3.76 -9.91
C THR A 115 8.68 -3.55 -10.99
N SER A 116 8.51 -4.51 -11.88
CA SER A 116 7.42 -4.46 -12.88
C SER A 116 6.11 -5.07 -12.41
N ASP A 117 6.10 -5.66 -11.23
CA ASP A 117 5.01 -6.24 -10.47
C ASP A 117 5.14 -5.71 -9.03
N ASP A 118 4.48 -6.23 -8.01
CA ASP A 118 4.53 -5.69 -6.64
C ASP A 118 5.95 -5.57 -6.07
N ALA A 119 6.20 -4.53 -5.30
CA ALA A 119 7.50 -4.40 -4.67
C ALA A 119 7.63 -5.28 -3.42
N LEU A 120 6.63 -5.31 -2.56
CA LEU A 120 6.50 -6.26 -1.45
C LEU A 120 5.21 -7.06 -1.63
N HIS A 121 5.30 -8.40 -1.62
CA HIS A 121 4.14 -9.26 -1.82
C HIS A 121 4.11 -10.45 -0.86
N THR A 122 2.92 -10.77 -0.35
CA THR A 122 2.68 -12.02 0.38
C THR A 122 1.23 -12.47 0.28
N ASN A 123 1.03 -13.80 0.23
CA ASN A 123 -0.30 -14.40 0.29
C ASN A 123 -0.87 -14.48 1.73
N ASP A 124 -0.28 -13.80 2.71
CA ASP A 124 -0.76 -13.80 4.09
C ASP A 124 -0.59 -12.42 4.73
N THR A 125 0.48 -12.17 5.47
CA THR A 125 0.65 -10.94 6.24
C THR A 125 2.02 -10.29 6.03
N ILE A 126 2.04 -8.97 5.95
CA ILE A 126 3.27 -8.16 6.00
C ILE A 126 3.31 -7.41 7.33
N GLN A 127 4.44 -7.49 8.03
CA GLN A 127 4.74 -6.65 9.19
C GLN A 127 6.04 -5.89 8.98
N ILE A 128 5.97 -4.55 9.04
CA ILE A 128 7.12 -3.65 8.97
C ILE A 128 7.26 -2.96 10.32
N THR A 129 8.35 -3.23 11.04
CA THR A 129 8.66 -2.60 12.34
C THR A 129 9.81 -1.60 12.25
N GLY A 130 10.26 -1.28 11.04
CA GLY A 130 11.30 -0.30 10.74
C GLY A 130 11.98 -0.57 9.40
N GLY A 131 12.80 0.37 8.98
CA GLY A 131 13.53 0.35 7.71
C GLY A 131 13.26 1.57 6.86
N ASP A 132 14.11 1.77 5.84
CA ASP A 132 14.01 2.84 4.88
C ASP A 132 13.73 2.24 3.49
N PHE A 133 12.61 2.57 2.91
CA PHE A 133 12.16 2.01 1.63
C PHE A 133 12.04 3.13 0.59
N THR A 134 12.59 2.89 -0.58
CA THR A 134 12.33 3.66 -1.81
C THR A 134 11.80 2.68 -2.84
N ILE A 135 10.56 2.87 -3.24
CA ILE A 135 9.81 1.92 -4.05
C ILE A 135 9.33 2.60 -5.33
N ALA A 136 9.53 1.91 -6.46
CA ALA A 136 8.83 2.14 -7.71
C ALA A 136 8.31 0.79 -8.18
N SER A 137 6.99 0.67 -8.35
CA SER A 137 6.33 -0.57 -8.74
C SER A 137 5.50 -0.38 -10.01
N GLY A 138 5.41 -1.42 -10.81
CA GLY A 138 4.53 -1.46 -11.98
C GLY A 138 3.13 -1.95 -11.62
N ASP A 139 2.98 -2.55 -10.45
CA ASP A 139 1.73 -2.95 -9.82
C ASP A 139 1.74 -2.35 -8.40
N ASP A 140 1.48 -3.10 -7.32
CA ASP A 140 1.34 -2.50 -6.01
C ASP A 140 2.67 -2.22 -5.31
N GLY A 141 2.71 -1.16 -4.53
CA GLY A 141 3.87 -0.86 -3.70
C GLY A 141 4.04 -1.91 -2.59
N ILE A 142 2.97 -2.21 -1.87
CA ILE A 142 2.92 -3.21 -0.79
C ILE A 142 1.59 -3.96 -0.87
N HIS A 143 1.64 -5.27 -1.16
CA HIS A 143 0.47 -6.12 -1.26
C HIS A 143 0.52 -7.30 -0.27
N ALA A 144 -0.59 -7.53 0.43
CA ALA A 144 -0.80 -8.72 1.25
C ALA A 144 -2.26 -9.20 1.15
N ASP A 145 -2.49 -10.49 0.88
CA ASP A 145 -3.86 -11.01 0.79
C ASP A 145 -4.68 -10.77 2.07
N ASN A 146 -4.05 -10.80 3.24
CA ASN A 146 -4.76 -10.69 4.51
C ASN A 146 -4.48 -9.39 5.27
N THR A 147 -3.24 -9.11 5.67
CA THR A 147 -2.96 -7.97 6.55
C THR A 147 -1.61 -7.33 6.26
N VAL A 148 -1.60 -6.01 6.16
CA VAL A 148 -0.40 -5.17 6.25
C VAL A 148 -0.40 -4.45 7.58
N THR A 149 0.69 -4.57 8.36
CA THR A 149 0.91 -3.81 9.59
C THR A 149 2.21 -3.04 9.48
N ILE A 150 2.17 -1.73 9.66
CA ILE A 150 3.34 -0.85 9.68
C ILE A 150 3.42 -0.20 11.06
N ASP A 151 4.42 -0.62 11.84
CA ASP A 151 4.65 -0.09 13.19
C ASP A 151 5.61 1.12 13.19
N ASP A 152 6.61 1.11 12.29
CA ASP A 152 7.59 2.19 12.15
C ASP A 152 8.34 2.03 10.79
N GLY A 153 9.15 3.02 10.42
CA GLY A 153 9.96 3.07 9.21
C GLY A 153 9.71 4.31 8.37
N THR A 154 10.54 4.48 7.35
CA THR A 154 10.35 5.49 6.30
C THR A 154 10.05 4.78 5.00
N ILE A 155 8.87 4.97 4.45
CA ILE A 155 8.40 4.29 3.24
C ILE A 155 8.05 5.36 2.21
N ASP A 156 8.77 5.36 1.10
CA ASP A 156 8.59 6.29 -0.02
C ASP A 156 8.27 5.47 -1.28
N ILE A 157 6.97 5.41 -1.62
CA ILE A 157 6.47 4.77 -2.83
C ILE A 157 6.28 5.86 -3.87
N ASN A 158 7.29 5.99 -4.74
CA ASN A 158 7.34 7.05 -5.75
C ASN A 158 6.42 6.78 -6.94
N GLN A 159 6.10 5.51 -7.17
CA GLN A 159 5.22 5.03 -8.23
C GLN A 159 4.66 3.67 -7.83
N SER A 160 3.35 3.48 -8.07
CA SER A 160 2.66 2.19 -7.99
C SER A 160 1.35 2.25 -8.79
N TYR A 161 0.71 1.10 -8.98
CA TYR A 161 -0.70 1.02 -9.37
C TYR A 161 -1.53 1.36 -8.14
N GLU A 162 -1.56 0.49 -7.12
CA GLU A 162 -2.03 0.83 -5.78
C GLU A 162 -0.84 1.05 -4.82
N GLY A 163 -1.03 1.94 -3.84
CA GLY A 163 0.04 2.23 -2.90
C GLY A 163 0.27 1.09 -1.91
N ILE A 164 -0.75 0.78 -1.11
CA ILE A 164 -0.78 -0.32 -0.15
C ILE A 164 -2.12 -1.02 -0.23
N GLU A 165 -2.11 -2.31 -0.53
CA GLU A 165 -3.30 -3.15 -0.65
C GLU A 165 -3.29 -4.30 0.36
N ALA A 166 -4.41 -4.53 1.03
CA ALA A 166 -4.69 -5.73 1.83
C ALA A 166 -6.16 -5.74 2.28
N THR A 167 -6.68 -6.90 2.72
CA THR A 167 -7.99 -6.94 3.39
C THR A 167 -7.99 -6.10 4.67
N LYS A 168 -6.86 -6.05 5.39
CA LYS A 168 -6.71 -5.26 6.61
C LYS A 168 -5.39 -4.51 6.61
N ILE A 169 -5.46 -3.20 6.80
CA ILE A 169 -4.28 -2.32 6.84
C ILE A 169 -4.24 -1.63 8.21
N ILE A 170 -3.11 -1.75 8.92
CA ILE A 170 -2.91 -1.16 10.25
C ILE A 170 -1.64 -0.31 10.20
N LEU A 171 -1.79 0.99 10.37
CA LEU A 171 -0.71 1.96 10.41
C LEU A 171 -0.56 2.45 11.85
N ASN A 172 0.42 1.91 12.58
CA ASN A 172 0.69 2.27 13.97
C ASN A 172 1.69 3.42 14.09
N GLY A 173 2.53 3.63 13.06
CA GLY A 173 3.58 4.64 13.09
C GLY A 173 4.31 4.76 11.77
N GLY A 174 5.52 5.35 11.82
CA GLY A 174 6.36 5.55 10.66
C GLY A 174 6.02 6.80 9.84
N LYS A 175 6.75 6.99 8.76
CA LYS A 175 6.52 8.03 7.77
C LYS A 175 6.32 7.38 6.41
N ILE A 176 5.13 7.50 5.88
CA ILE A 176 4.72 6.90 4.61
C ILE A 176 4.37 8.03 3.65
N THR A 177 5.01 8.05 2.49
CA THR A 177 4.66 8.90 1.36
C THR A 177 4.42 7.98 0.17
N LEU A 178 3.30 8.14 -0.51
CA LEU A 178 3.00 7.30 -1.66
C LEU A 178 2.38 8.08 -2.81
N THR A 179 2.66 7.60 -4.03
CA THR A 179 2.06 8.07 -5.27
C THR A 179 1.55 6.85 -6.05
N ALA A 180 0.24 6.80 -6.25
CA ALA A 180 -0.47 5.73 -6.94
C ALA A 180 -1.20 6.25 -8.18
N THR A 181 -1.26 5.41 -9.21
CA THR A 181 -2.02 5.69 -10.44
C THR A 181 -3.47 5.26 -10.33
N ASP A 182 -3.77 4.43 -9.35
CA ASP A 182 -5.11 4.09 -8.88
C ASP A 182 -5.21 4.46 -7.40
N ASP A 183 -5.60 3.55 -6.50
CA ASP A 183 -5.88 3.88 -5.11
C ASP A 183 -4.61 4.06 -4.27
N GLY A 184 -4.66 5.02 -3.36
CA GLY A 184 -3.54 5.27 -2.46
C GLY A 184 -3.38 4.18 -1.41
N ILE A 185 -4.43 3.96 -0.63
CA ILE A 185 -4.60 2.86 0.32
C ILE A 185 -5.86 2.12 -0.07
N ASN A 186 -5.75 0.82 -0.35
CA ASN A 186 -6.89 -0.03 -0.68
C ASN A 186 -7.07 -1.14 0.36
N ALA A 187 -8.02 -0.96 1.29
CA ALA A 187 -8.41 -1.98 2.26
C ALA A 187 -9.58 -2.82 1.72
N ALA A 188 -9.45 -3.29 0.50
CA ALA A 188 -10.43 -4.15 -0.16
C ALA A 188 -10.05 -5.62 -0.03
N GLY A 189 -8.76 -5.90 -0.11
CA GLY A 189 -8.17 -7.22 -0.09
C GLY A 189 -8.63 -8.09 -1.26
N GLY A 190 -7.73 -8.79 -1.80
CA GLY A 190 -8.02 -9.74 -2.86
C GLY A 190 -6.86 -10.68 -3.04
N ASN A 191 -7.14 -11.82 -3.58
CA ASN A 191 -6.11 -12.66 -4.13
C ASN A 191 -5.71 -12.00 -5.45
N ASP A 192 -4.62 -11.23 -5.43
CA ASP A 192 -4.05 -10.68 -6.65
C ASP A 192 -3.73 -11.83 -7.63
N ALA A 193 -4.59 -11.98 -8.63
CA ALA A 193 -4.40 -12.92 -9.73
C ALA A 193 -3.46 -12.33 -10.80
N SER A 194 -2.73 -11.27 -10.52
CA SER A 194 -1.85 -10.56 -11.46
C SER A 194 -0.75 -11.45 -12.06
N ALA A 195 -0.46 -12.61 -11.43
CA ALA A 195 0.45 -13.60 -12.00
C ALA A 195 -0.12 -14.37 -13.19
N VAL A 196 -1.39 -14.23 -13.54
CA VAL A 196 -2.04 -15.00 -14.61
C VAL A 196 -2.95 -14.11 -15.45
N SER A 197 -2.39 -13.52 -16.52
CA SER A 197 -3.12 -13.01 -17.71
C SER A 197 -4.46 -12.30 -17.42
N GLY A 198 -4.51 -11.42 -16.46
CA GLY A 198 -5.58 -10.47 -16.22
C GLY A 198 -5.12 -9.07 -16.64
N ARG A 199 -6.03 -8.20 -16.96
CA ARG A 199 -5.77 -6.79 -17.17
C ARG A 199 -5.13 -6.22 -15.90
N PRO A 200 -4.13 -5.33 -16.01
CA PRO A 200 -3.75 -4.49 -14.88
C PRO A 200 -5.00 -3.74 -14.40
N GLY A 201 -5.28 -3.78 -13.11
CA GLY A 201 -6.46 -3.15 -12.53
C GLY A 201 -7.76 -3.94 -12.61
N GLU A 202 -7.75 -5.17 -13.05
CA GLU A 202 -8.85 -6.08 -12.83
C GLU A 202 -8.51 -6.92 -11.60
N SER A 203 -8.71 -6.35 -10.40
CA SER A 203 -8.91 -7.18 -9.23
C SER A 203 -10.02 -8.14 -9.62
N THR A 204 -9.70 -9.42 -9.76
CA THR A 204 -10.76 -10.42 -9.87
C THR A 204 -11.54 -10.29 -8.57
N PHE A 205 -12.72 -9.68 -8.66
CA PHE A 205 -13.69 -9.62 -7.59
C PHE A 205 -14.01 -11.02 -7.07
N THR A 206 -13.12 -11.62 -6.34
CA THR A 206 -13.50 -12.52 -5.27
C THR A 206 -13.86 -11.58 -4.14
N SER A 207 -15.12 -11.12 -4.16
CA SER A 207 -15.65 -10.30 -3.11
C SER A 207 -15.23 -10.89 -1.76
N THR A 208 -14.25 -10.28 -1.11
CA THR A 208 -14.22 -10.33 0.35
C THR A 208 -15.63 -9.98 0.77
N ALA A 209 -16.21 -10.70 1.72
CA ALA A 209 -17.57 -10.45 2.13
C ALA A 209 -17.75 -8.93 2.33
N GLU A 210 -18.78 -8.35 1.70
CA GLU A 210 -19.12 -6.94 1.81
C GLU A 210 -18.91 -6.47 3.25
N GLY A 211 -18.10 -5.43 3.48
CA GLY A 211 -17.78 -4.94 4.82
C GLY A 211 -16.57 -5.59 5.52
N ALA A 212 -15.75 -6.41 4.84
CA ALA A 212 -14.58 -7.05 5.44
C ALA A 212 -13.32 -6.16 5.44
N GLY A 213 -13.22 -5.16 4.58
CA GLY A 213 -12.10 -4.23 4.52
C GLY A 213 -11.94 -3.40 5.81
N LEU A 214 -10.72 -3.24 6.30
CA LEU A 214 -10.46 -2.42 7.48
C LEU A 214 -9.15 -1.67 7.35
N LEU A 215 -9.24 -0.34 7.30
CA LEU A 215 -8.09 0.53 7.49
C LEU A 215 -8.08 1.10 8.91
N THR A 216 -7.00 0.89 9.66
CA THR A 216 -6.82 1.46 11.00
C THR A 216 -5.56 2.31 11.03
N ILE A 217 -5.68 3.59 11.40
CA ILE A 217 -4.58 4.53 11.53
C ILE A 217 -4.46 4.92 13.00
N ASN A 218 -3.41 4.45 13.66
CA ASN A 218 -3.14 4.67 15.07
C ASN A 218 -2.03 5.71 15.32
N GLY A 219 -1.30 6.11 14.27
CA GLY A 219 -0.21 7.06 14.42
C GLY A 219 0.60 7.25 13.14
N GLY A 220 1.75 7.94 13.27
CA GLY A 220 2.64 8.19 12.15
C GLY A 220 2.22 9.34 11.25
N THR A 221 2.84 9.41 10.09
CA THR A 221 2.52 10.37 9.03
C THR A 221 2.29 9.63 7.73
N LEU A 222 1.13 9.83 7.14
CA LEU A 222 0.74 9.28 5.84
C LEU A 222 0.48 10.43 4.87
N VAL A 223 1.20 10.46 3.76
CA VAL A 223 0.97 11.38 2.64
C VAL A 223 0.62 10.56 1.41
N VAL A 224 -0.57 10.77 0.89
CA VAL A 224 -1.12 10.07 -0.26
C VAL A 224 -1.27 11.02 -1.43
N ASN A 225 -0.78 10.60 -2.60
CA ASN A 225 -1.09 11.19 -3.89
C ASN A 225 -1.67 10.10 -4.77
N ALA A 226 -2.98 10.11 -5.01
CA ALA A 226 -3.69 9.06 -5.73
C ALA A 226 -4.48 9.62 -6.90
N SER A 227 -4.53 8.85 -8.00
CA SER A 227 -5.40 9.18 -9.14
C SER A 227 -6.74 8.45 -9.06
N GLY A 228 -6.79 7.29 -8.39
CA GLY A 228 -7.97 6.62 -7.89
C GLY A 228 -8.38 7.16 -6.53
N ASP A 229 -9.00 6.34 -5.68
CA ASP A 229 -9.41 6.76 -4.35
C ASP A 229 -8.21 7.01 -3.43
N GLY A 230 -8.30 8.06 -2.61
CA GLY A 230 -7.19 8.39 -1.71
C GLY A 230 -7.04 7.36 -0.60
N LEU A 231 -8.09 7.15 0.17
CA LEU A 231 -8.25 6.08 1.14
C LEU A 231 -9.51 5.30 0.79
N ASP A 232 -9.35 4.06 0.35
CA ASP A 232 -10.43 3.14 0.05
C ASP A 232 -10.54 2.02 1.09
N SER A 233 -11.76 1.63 1.41
CA SER A 233 -12.06 0.45 2.22
C SER A 233 -13.41 -0.16 1.87
N ASN A 234 -13.41 -1.41 1.42
CA ASN A 234 -14.64 -2.21 1.29
C ASN A 234 -15.28 -2.54 2.65
N GLY A 235 -15.06 -1.69 3.64
CA GLY A 235 -15.59 -1.82 4.99
C GLY A 235 -15.47 -0.53 5.78
N SER A 236 -14.58 -0.47 6.75
CA SER A 236 -14.47 0.68 7.64
C SER A 236 -13.08 1.27 7.71
N ILE A 237 -13.02 2.57 7.98
CA ILE A 237 -11.80 3.30 8.28
C ILE A 237 -11.89 3.82 9.72
N GLU A 238 -10.87 3.55 10.54
CA GLU A 238 -10.74 4.03 11.91
C GLU A 238 -9.44 4.84 12.04
N MET A 239 -9.54 6.14 12.26
CA MET A 239 -8.41 7.01 12.52
C MET A 239 -8.39 7.41 13.99
N ASN A 240 -7.39 6.92 14.73
CA ASN A 240 -7.26 7.13 16.16
C ASN A 240 -6.21 8.19 16.52
N ASP A 241 -5.18 8.36 15.69
CA ASP A 241 -4.11 9.36 15.85
C ASP A 241 -3.31 9.48 14.54
N GLY A 242 -2.25 10.29 14.53
CA GLY A 242 -1.36 10.50 13.39
C GLY A 242 -1.70 11.72 12.56
N THR A 243 -0.97 11.88 11.47
CA THR A 243 -1.18 12.95 10.48
C THR A 243 -1.39 12.31 9.11
N VAL A 244 -2.55 12.55 8.53
CA VAL A 244 -2.94 12.03 7.22
C VAL A 244 -3.18 13.19 6.26
N ILE A 245 -2.46 13.19 5.15
CA ILE A 245 -2.59 14.17 4.08
C ILE A 245 -2.95 13.40 2.81
N VAL A 246 -4.08 13.74 2.20
CA VAL A 246 -4.54 13.10 0.97
C VAL A 246 -4.69 14.14 -0.13
N ASN A 247 -3.88 14.01 -1.17
CA ASN A 247 -4.10 14.64 -2.46
C ASN A 247 -4.79 13.59 -3.34
N GLY A 248 -6.10 13.63 -3.35
CA GLY A 248 -6.95 12.65 -4.02
C GLY A 248 -7.14 12.93 -5.50
N PRO A 249 -8.06 12.20 -6.13
CA PRO A 249 -8.28 12.26 -7.58
C PRO A 249 -8.76 13.61 -8.06
N THR A 250 -8.44 13.90 -9.31
CA THR A 250 -9.05 14.99 -10.08
C THR A 250 -10.23 14.50 -10.93
N ASP A 251 -10.32 13.20 -11.14
CA ASP A 251 -11.42 12.54 -11.83
C ASP A 251 -12.68 12.48 -10.96
N SER A 252 -13.84 12.59 -11.55
CA SER A 252 -15.12 12.61 -10.83
C SER A 252 -15.68 11.22 -10.48
N MET A 253 -15.00 10.15 -10.85
CA MET A 253 -15.42 8.78 -10.58
C MET A 253 -14.81 8.18 -9.32
N ASN A 254 -13.85 8.90 -8.73
CA ASN A 254 -13.15 8.52 -7.51
C ASN A 254 -13.24 9.65 -6.46
N GLY A 255 -12.92 9.36 -5.22
CA GLY A 255 -13.00 10.26 -4.08
C GLY A 255 -11.70 10.38 -3.29
N THR A 256 -11.58 11.43 -2.48
CA THR A 256 -10.51 11.53 -1.48
C THR A 256 -10.61 10.42 -0.44
N LEU A 257 -11.83 10.03 -0.13
CA LEU A 257 -12.22 8.97 0.79
C LEU A 257 -13.29 8.13 0.11
N ASP A 258 -13.16 6.81 0.16
CA ASP A 258 -14.21 5.84 -0.17
C ASP A 258 -14.29 4.78 0.93
N TYR A 259 -15.50 4.41 1.33
CA TYR A 259 -15.70 3.38 2.34
C TYR A 259 -17.16 2.87 2.33
N ASP A 260 -17.32 1.57 2.51
CA ASP A 260 -18.65 0.93 2.45
C ASP A 260 -19.47 1.08 3.74
N SER A 261 -18.81 1.15 4.89
CA SER A 261 -19.49 1.13 6.20
C SER A 261 -19.33 2.46 6.96
N THR A 262 -18.17 2.69 7.58
CA THR A 262 -17.92 3.89 8.40
C THR A 262 -16.50 4.39 8.25
N PHE A 263 -16.32 5.71 8.30
CA PHE A 263 -15.04 6.33 8.58
C PHE A 263 -15.14 7.13 9.88
N ASN A 264 -14.57 6.61 10.95
CA ASN A 264 -14.55 7.27 12.25
C ASN A 264 -13.21 7.95 12.52
N ILE A 265 -13.25 9.24 12.81
CA ILE A 265 -12.10 10.00 13.29
C ILE A 265 -12.23 10.16 14.80
N ASN A 266 -11.31 9.53 15.55
CA ASN A 266 -11.26 9.57 17.00
C ASN A 266 -10.13 10.46 17.52
N GLY A 267 -9.12 10.76 16.67
CA GLY A 267 -7.97 11.59 16.97
C GLY A 267 -7.10 11.84 15.74
N GLY A 268 -6.01 12.60 15.93
CA GLY A 268 -5.07 12.91 14.87
C GLY A 268 -5.48 14.09 13.98
N THR A 269 -4.73 14.33 12.92
CA THR A 269 -4.97 15.38 11.94
C THR A 269 -5.18 14.77 10.56
N LEU A 270 -6.34 15.01 9.98
CA LEU A 270 -6.67 14.67 8.60
C LEU A 270 -6.82 15.94 7.77
N ILE A 271 -6.16 16.01 6.63
CA ILE A 271 -6.51 16.93 5.56
C ILE A 271 -6.55 16.16 4.25
N GLY A 272 -7.62 16.32 3.50
CA GLY A 272 -7.78 15.71 2.19
C GLY A 272 -8.46 16.65 1.22
N VAL A 273 -7.96 16.66 -0.01
CA VAL A 273 -8.54 17.42 -1.13
C VAL A 273 -8.67 16.50 -2.34
N GLY A 274 -9.65 16.76 -3.18
CA GLY A 274 -9.85 15.95 -4.39
C GLY A 274 -11.07 16.37 -5.20
N SER A 275 -11.56 15.46 -6.01
CA SER A 275 -12.76 15.61 -6.81
C SER A 275 -14.01 15.82 -5.93
N SER A 276 -15.01 16.47 -6.48
CA SER A 276 -16.34 16.56 -5.85
C SER A 276 -17.29 15.44 -6.28
N GLY A 277 -16.90 14.61 -7.27
CA GLY A 277 -17.80 13.64 -7.89
C GLY A 277 -18.21 12.51 -6.94
N MET A 278 -17.24 11.88 -6.28
CA MET A 278 -17.43 10.82 -5.28
C MET A 278 -17.04 11.27 -3.87
N ALA A 279 -17.05 12.59 -3.60
CA ALA A 279 -16.58 13.12 -2.32
C ALA A 279 -17.45 12.67 -1.15
N MET A 280 -16.84 11.93 -0.22
CA MET A 280 -17.45 11.46 1.02
C MET A 280 -16.95 12.25 2.23
N SER A 281 -17.82 12.43 3.23
CA SER A 281 -17.46 13.00 4.54
C SER A 281 -17.18 11.88 5.53
N PRO A 282 -16.35 12.08 6.56
CA PRO A 282 -16.29 11.15 7.69
C PRO A 282 -17.68 10.91 8.31
N SER A 283 -17.84 9.80 8.98
CA SER A 283 -19.10 9.37 9.60
C SER A 283 -19.48 10.27 10.77
N SER A 284 -20.76 10.48 10.97
CA SER A 284 -21.30 11.22 12.13
C SER A 284 -21.04 10.55 13.48
N THR A 285 -20.56 9.32 13.47
CA THR A 285 -20.10 8.56 14.65
C THR A 285 -18.68 8.89 15.08
N SER A 286 -17.96 9.73 14.32
CA SER A 286 -16.65 10.26 14.70
C SER A 286 -16.74 11.00 16.03
N THR A 287 -15.76 10.78 16.91
CA THR A 287 -15.67 11.46 18.20
C THR A 287 -14.95 12.81 18.10
N GLN A 288 -14.11 12.99 17.07
CA GLN A 288 -13.47 14.25 16.74
C GLN A 288 -14.27 15.00 15.67
N SER A 289 -14.39 16.33 15.84
CA SER A 289 -15.08 17.18 14.86
C SER A 289 -14.32 17.27 13.54
N PHE A 290 -15.05 17.40 12.45
CA PHE A 290 -14.47 17.58 11.12
C PHE A 290 -15.19 18.66 10.32
N LEU A 291 -14.48 19.24 9.37
CA LEU A 291 -15.00 20.10 8.32
C LEU A 291 -15.03 19.30 7.01
N PHE A 292 -16.15 19.37 6.30
CA PHE A 292 -16.27 18.79 4.96
C PHE A 292 -17.00 19.74 4.02
N THR A 293 -16.49 19.86 2.81
CA THR A 293 -17.16 20.56 1.70
C THR A 293 -16.81 19.91 0.37
N SER A 294 -17.80 19.77 -0.50
CA SER A 294 -17.64 19.30 -1.89
C SER A 294 -17.86 20.43 -2.91
N SER A 295 -17.64 21.67 -2.49
CA SER A 295 -17.90 22.85 -3.33
C SER A 295 -16.88 23.95 -3.06
N ILE A 296 -15.59 23.59 -3.12
CA ILE A 296 -14.48 24.53 -3.00
C ILE A 296 -13.58 24.39 -4.23
N PRO A 297 -13.51 25.39 -5.12
CA PRO A 297 -12.58 25.35 -6.24
C PRO A 297 -11.18 25.68 -5.72
N LEU A 298 -10.26 24.73 -5.84
CA LEU A 298 -8.84 24.90 -5.54
C LEU A 298 -8.04 24.68 -6.80
N ALA A 299 -7.12 25.58 -7.09
CA ALA A 299 -6.10 25.36 -8.11
C ALA A 299 -4.95 24.52 -7.52
N ALA A 300 -4.20 23.84 -8.38
CA ALA A 300 -2.92 23.27 -7.97
C ALA A 300 -2.00 24.38 -7.45
N ASP A 301 -1.22 24.07 -6.43
CA ASP A 301 -0.30 24.99 -5.73
C ASP A 301 -1.00 26.17 -5.04
N GLU A 302 -2.34 26.09 -4.88
CA GLU A 302 -3.08 27.10 -4.13
C GLU A 302 -3.03 26.79 -2.63
N ALA A 303 -2.59 27.79 -1.85
CA ALA A 303 -2.58 27.69 -0.39
C ALA A 303 -3.94 28.05 0.20
N ILE A 304 -4.46 27.16 1.03
CA ILE A 304 -5.65 27.39 1.85
C ILE A 304 -5.26 27.55 3.32
N GLN A 305 -5.97 28.42 4.01
CA GLN A 305 -5.86 28.57 5.45
C GLN A 305 -7.17 28.14 6.12
N ILE A 306 -7.03 27.26 7.11
CA ILE A 306 -8.13 26.91 7.99
C ILE A 306 -7.92 27.68 9.28
N THR A 307 -8.91 28.49 9.66
CA THR A 307 -8.86 29.34 10.85
C THR A 307 -9.92 28.95 11.84
N GLY A 308 -9.60 29.05 13.13
CA GLY A 308 -10.55 28.91 14.24
C GLY A 308 -11.54 30.08 14.32
N PRO A 309 -12.54 29.97 15.20
CA PRO A 309 -13.54 31.00 15.42
C PRO A 309 -12.97 32.34 15.93
N ASP A 310 -11.82 32.32 16.56
CA ASP A 310 -11.06 33.46 17.08
C ASP A 310 -10.13 34.10 16.03
N GLY A 311 -10.05 33.50 14.82
CA GLY A 311 -9.18 33.94 13.73
C GLY A 311 -7.76 33.39 13.82
N GLU A 312 -7.47 32.48 14.77
CA GLU A 312 -6.20 31.78 14.84
C GLU A 312 -6.08 30.82 13.63
N VAL A 313 -4.92 30.81 12.99
CA VAL A 313 -4.63 29.89 11.88
C VAL A 313 -4.32 28.51 12.48
N ILE A 314 -5.24 27.55 12.22
CA ILE A 314 -5.08 26.15 12.63
C ILE A 314 -4.13 25.43 11.68
N LEU A 315 -4.31 25.64 10.36
CA LEU A 315 -3.53 24.99 9.32
C LEU A 315 -3.38 25.88 8.10
N THR A 316 -2.20 25.84 7.50
CA THR A 316 -2.00 26.29 6.12
C THR A 316 -1.62 25.06 5.29
N PHE A 317 -2.35 24.78 4.23
CA PHE A 317 -2.15 23.64 3.34
C PHE A 317 -2.09 24.12 1.90
N GLU A 318 -1.18 23.53 1.13
CA GLU A 318 -1.03 23.78 -0.30
C GLU A 318 -1.44 22.51 -1.05
N ALA A 319 -2.49 22.61 -1.86
CA ALA A 319 -2.98 21.49 -2.64
C ALA A 319 -2.02 21.17 -3.78
N SER A 320 -1.54 19.94 -3.89
CA SER A 320 -0.64 19.54 -4.98
C SER A 320 -1.37 19.36 -6.33
N THR A 321 -2.70 19.25 -6.30
CA THR A 321 -3.56 19.04 -7.47
C THR A 321 -4.74 20.01 -7.44
N THR A 322 -5.43 20.16 -8.58
CA THR A 322 -6.71 20.86 -8.59
C THR A 322 -7.75 20.06 -7.80
N ALA A 323 -8.54 20.72 -6.96
CA ALA A 323 -9.53 20.05 -6.15
C ALA A 323 -10.85 20.81 -6.08
N GLN A 324 -11.91 20.13 -5.72
CA GLN A 324 -13.27 20.65 -5.57
C GLN A 324 -13.90 20.26 -4.23
N SER A 325 -13.26 19.34 -3.52
CA SER A 325 -13.66 18.90 -2.18
C SER A 325 -12.53 19.08 -1.18
N LEU A 326 -12.91 19.25 0.07
CA LEU A 326 -11.98 19.35 1.20
C LEU A 326 -12.60 18.63 2.39
N VAL A 327 -11.79 17.79 3.03
CA VAL A 327 -12.04 17.28 4.36
C VAL A 327 -10.90 17.70 5.28
N PHE A 328 -11.24 18.13 6.49
CA PHE A 328 -10.27 18.50 7.52
C PHE A 328 -10.76 18.11 8.90
N SER A 329 -9.86 17.56 9.71
CA SER A 329 -10.10 17.30 11.13
C SER A 329 -8.79 17.47 11.91
N SER A 330 -8.85 18.06 13.07
CA SER A 330 -7.72 18.12 14.01
C SER A 330 -8.24 18.17 15.46
N PRO A 331 -7.41 17.78 16.45
CA PRO A 331 -7.73 17.87 17.86
C PRO A 331 -8.08 19.27 18.34
#